data_addbc2c961359c42dc1e3811bd9f5fdc
#
_entry.id   addbc2c961359c42dc1e3811bd9f5fdc
#
_cell.length_a   1.000
_cell.length_b   1.000
_cell.length_c   1.000
_cell.angle_alpha   90.00
_cell.angle_beta   90.00
_cell.angle_gamma   90.00
#
_symmetry.space_group_name_H-M   'P 1'
#
loop_
_entity.id
_entity.type
_entity.pdbx_description
1 polymer ?
#
loop_
_entity_poly.entity_id
_entity_poly.type
_entity_poly.pdbx_seq_one_letter_code
_entity_poly.pdbx_strand_id
1 'polypeptide(L)'
;MNETIKIELPEAVRNIIHTLQNAGYEAWAVGGCVRDSILGRVPDDWDITTSARPEQVKAIFKKTVDTGIQHGTVTVLWNRAGYEVTTYRIDGEYEDSRHPKEVQFTASLREDLRRRDFTINAMAYNEEAGLVDIFGGMEDIRAKKIRCVGDPMERFSEDALRMMRAVRFSAQLGYEIEEETEEAICRLSRTLQKISAERIRTELVKLLISSHPELLEACWKTGMTAVFLPEFDRMMETSQNNPHHCYNVGEHTIRAMKAAAPETTLRLALLFHDMGKPETKTTDGEGIDHFRGHEIKSSDMARTVMKRLKFDNNTIDRVVRLVWAHDIKIEPGQKYMRRALNRLGEDIFPELFEVKEADLAAQSAYRREEKKAELLGMRKDYEAVLKSKACVSLKDLAINGKDLIAEGAAPGKGLGEMLQKLLEEVLEEPERNTREYLLSRVKKMKENE
;
A
#
# COMPACT_ATOMS: atom_id res chain seq x y z
N MET A 1 -31.13 -24.34 15.87
CA MET A 1 -30.10 -24.77 16.84
C MET A 1 -29.02 -23.72 16.81
N ASN A 2 -28.84 -22.96 17.91
CA ASN A 2 -27.72 -22.02 17.98
C ASN A 2 -26.44 -22.85 18.07
N GLU A 3 -25.66 -22.91 16.99
CA GLU A 3 -24.31 -23.45 17.03
C GLU A 3 -23.51 -22.63 18.03
N THR A 4 -23.02 -23.27 19.08
CA THR A 4 -22.14 -22.63 20.05
C THR A 4 -20.81 -22.38 19.35
N ILE A 5 -20.55 -21.12 19.01
CA ILE A 5 -19.29 -20.71 18.38
C ILE A 5 -18.18 -20.88 19.41
N LYS A 6 -17.20 -21.71 19.06
CA LYS A 6 -16.00 -21.90 19.87
C LYS A 6 -14.79 -21.31 19.14
N ILE A 7 -14.14 -20.33 19.76
CA ILE A 7 -12.92 -19.70 19.25
C ILE A 7 -11.73 -20.26 20.05
N GLU A 8 -10.70 -20.72 19.35
CA GLU A 8 -9.44 -21.12 19.98
C GLU A 8 -8.60 -19.90 20.28
N LEU A 9 -8.53 -19.51 21.55
CA LEU A 9 -7.67 -18.43 21.99
C LEU A 9 -6.22 -18.91 22.08
N PRO A 10 -5.24 -18.10 21.61
CA PRO A 10 -3.83 -18.35 21.91
C PRO A 10 -3.60 -18.44 23.43
N GLU A 11 -2.67 -19.29 23.84
CA GLU A 11 -2.37 -19.55 25.27
C GLU A 11 -2.13 -18.25 26.05
N ALA A 12 -1.39 -17.30 25.48
CA ALA A 12 -1.11 -16.03 26.12
C ALA A 12 -2.38 -15.18 26.33
N VAL A 13 -3.26 -15.09 25.32
CA VAL A 13 -4.53 -14.36 25.37
C VAL A 13 -5.43 -14.99 26.43
N ARG A 14 -5.57 -16.31 26.41
CA ARG A 14 -6.32 -17.07 27.41
C ARG A 14 -5.82 -16.77 28.84
N ASN A 15 -4.51 -16.86 29.04
CA ASN A 15 -3.91 -16.64 30.35
C ASN A 15 -4.10 -15.19 30.84
N ILE A 16 -4.01 -14.20 29.95
CA ILE A 16 -4.25 -12.79 30.29
C ILE A 16 -5.73 -12.61 30.71
N ILE A 17 -6.67 -13.13 29.93
CA ILE A 17 -8.11 -13.06 30.24
C ILE A 17 -8.40 -13.74 31.59
N HIS A 18 -7.96 -14.96 31.81
CA HIS A 18 -8.17 -15.70 33.07
C HIS A 18 -7.51 -14.98 34.27
N THR A 19 -6.35 -14.36 34.08
CA THR A 19 -5.69 -13.61 35.16
C THR A 19 -6.52 -12.41 35.59
N LEU A 20 -7.11 -11.68 34.65
CA LEU A 20 -8.03 -10.57 34.93
C LEU A 20 -9.32 -11.05 35.58
N GLN A 21 -9.92 -12.13 35.10
CA GLN A 21 -11.12 -12.73 35.65
C GLN A 21 -10.90 -13.24 37.09
N ASN A 22 -9.80 -13.93 37.36
CA ASN A 22 -9.42 -14.36 38.71
C ASN A 22 -9.18 -13.21 39.67
N ALA A 23 -8.82 -12.00 39.16
CA ALA A 23 -8.73 -10.80 39.96
C ALA A 23 -10.09 -10.09 40.15
N GLY A 24 -11.19 -10.65 39.65
CA GLY A 24 -12.55 -10.14 39.81
C GLY A 24 -12.99 -9.13 38.74
N TYR A 25 -12.31 -9.07 37.59
CA TYR A 25 -12.65 -8.19 36.48
C TYR A 25 -13.19 -8.98 35.30
N GLU A 26 -14.10 -8.38 34.53
CA GLU A 26 -14.48 -8.93 33.23
C GLU A 26 -13.32 -8.75 32.23
N ALA A 27 -13.09 -9.74 31.38
CA ALA A 27 -12.11 -9.67 30.31
C ALA A 27 -12.50 -10.53 29.10
N TRP A 28 -12.26 -9.99 27.88
CA TRP A 28 -12.69 -10.56 26.62
C TRP A 28 -11.67 -10.29 25.52
N ALA A 29 -11.48 -11.26 24.63
CA ALA A 29 -10.96 -10.94 23.30
C ALA A 29 -12.03 -10.18 22.51
N VAL A 30 -11.65 -9.18 21.68
CA VAL A 30 -12.62 -8.27 21.09
C VAL A 30 -12.19 -7.73 19.71
N GLY A 31 -13.16 -7.50 18.85
CA GLY A 31 -12.90 -6.79 17.60
C GLY A 31 -12.45 -7.69 16.45
N GLY A 32 -11.39 -7.27 15.75
CA GLY A 32 -10.90 -7.93 14.56
C GLY A 32 -10.53 -9.40 14.76
N CYS A 33 -9.89 -9.72 15.88
CA CYS A 33 -9.50 -11.11 16.19
C CYS A 33 -10.71 -12.05 16.35
N VAL A 34 -11.79 -11.58 16.94
CA VAL A 34 -13.03 -12.36 17.09
C VAL A 34 -13.67 -12.61 15.73
N ARG A 35 -13.82 -11.55 14.92
CA ARG A 35 -14.33 -11.65 13.54
C ARG A 35 -13.50 -12.61 12.70
N ASP A 36 -12.18 -12.45 12.69
CA ASP A 36 -11.29 -13.26 11.85
C ASP A 36 -11.29 -14.73 12.27
N SER A 37 -11.34 -15.01 13.58
CA SER A 37 -11.51 -16.37 14.09
C SER A 37 -12.83 -17.00 13.65
N ILE A 38 -13.94 -16.25 13.67
CA ILE A 38 -15.25 -16.72 13.18
C ILE A 38 -15.20 -17.03 11.68
N LEU A 39 -14.42 -16.25 10.91
CA LEU A 39 -14.22 -16.45 9.47
C LEU A 39 -13.20 -17.54 9.14
N GLY A 40 -12.64 -18.24 10.14
CA GLY A 40 -11.59 -19.24 9.94
C GLY A 40 -10.26 -18.67 9.48
N ARG A 41 -10.02 -17.36 9.70
CA ARG A 41 -8.76 -16.67 9.43
C ARG A 41 -7.90 -16.67 10.70
N VAL A 42 -6.60 -16.64 10.53
CA VAL A 42 -5.66 -16.46 11.66
C VAL A 42 -5.57 -14.96 11.93
N PRO A 43 -5.95 -14.48 13.13
CA PRO A 43 -5.78 -13.07 13.48
C PRO A 43 -4.30 -12.68 13.57
N ASP A 44 -3.96 -11.52 13.02
CA ASP A 44 -2.61 -10.95 13.15
C ASP A 44 -2.36 -10.43 14.58
N ASP A 45 -3.35 -9.75 15.16
CA ASP A 45 -3.30 -9.13 16.49
C ASP A 45 -4.49 -9.58 17.33
N TRP A 46 -4.30 -9.64 18.66
CA TRP A 46 -5.33 -9.98 19.62
C TRP A 46 -5.54 -8.83 20.60
N ASP A 47 -6.67 -8.15 20.46
CA ASP A 47 -7.10 -7.10 21.38
C ASP A 47 -7.89 -7.69 22.53
N ILE A 48 -7.60 -7.24 23.75
CA ILE A 48 -8.32 -7.62 24.96
C ILE A 48 -9.01 -6.39 25.53
N THR A 49 -10.27 -6.52 25.91
CA THR A 49 -10.99 -5.47 26.62
C THR A 49 -11.41 -5.94 28.01
N THR A 50 -11.41 -5.03 29.01
CA THR A 50 -11.63 -5.41 30.42
C THR A 50 -12.36 -4.31 31.20
N SER A 51 -13.04 -4.68 32.29
CA SER A 51 -13.57 -3.74 33.27
C SER A 51 -12.49 -3.18 34.21
N ALA A 52 -11.28 -3.78 34.23
CA ALA A 52 -10.17 -3.28 35.03
C ALA A 52 -9.63 -1.96 34.50
N ARG A 53 -9.37 -0.98 35.36
CA ARG A 53 -8.73 0.28 35.00
C ARG A 53 -7.24 0.09 34.71
N PRO A 54 -6.58 0.99 33.99
CA PRO A 54 -5.17 0.84 33.61
C PRO A 54 -4.25 0.56 34.80
N GLU A 55 -4.47 1.25 35.94
CA GLU A 55 -3.68 1.06 37.14
C GLU A 55 -3.87 -0.33 37.76
N GLN A 56 -5.09 -0.88 37.65
CA GLN A 56 -5.41 -2.23 38.12
C GLN A 56 -4.79 -3.28 37.21
N VAL A 57 -4.81 -3.09 35.91
CA VAL A 57 -4.10 -3.96 34.95
C VAL A 57 -2.60 -3.98 35.28
N LYS A 58 -2.00 -2.81 35.52
CA LYS A 58 -0.57 -2.70 35.90
C LYS A 58 -0.26 -3.35 37.24
N ALA A 59 -1.18 -3.34 38.19
CA ALA A 59 -1.01 -4.00 39.49
C ALA A 59 -1.08 -5.54 39.40
N ILE A 60 -1.85 -6.06 38.44
CA ILE A 60 -2.04 -7.51 38.22
C ILE A 60 -0.86 -8.11 37.46
N PHE A 61 -0.35 -7.41 36.44
CA PHE A 61 0.70 -7.93 35.56
C PHE A 61 2.08 -7.37 35.90
N LYS A 62 3.08 -8.25 36.05
CA LYS A 62 4.45 -7.86 36.43
C LYS A 62 5.18 -7.01 35.38
N LYS A 63 4.82 -7.15 34.10
CA LYS A 63 5.49 -6.46 32.97
C LYS A 63 4.44 -5.83 32.07
N THR A 64 4.39 -4.52 32.07
CA THR A 64 3.48 -3.72 31.25
C THR A 64 4.21 -2.55 30.61
N VAL A 65 3.68 -2.03 29.49
CA VAL A 65 4.16 -0.83 28.81
C VAL A 65 2.98 0.12 28.63
N ASP A 66 3.17 1.38 28.93
CA ASP A 66 2.15 2.43 28.82
C ASP A 66 2.06 2.90 27.33
N THR A 67 1.35 2.17 26.50
CA THR A 67 1.22 2.48 25.07
C THR A 67 0.09 3.46 24.75
N GLY A 68 -0.88 3.62 25.65
CA GLY A 68 -2.04 4.47 25.43
C GLY A 68 -2.85 4.70 26.70
N ILE A 69 -2.18 4.94 27.84
CA ILE A 69 -2.82 5.03 29.16
C ILE A 69 -3.90 6.13 29.23
N GLN A 70 -3.70 7.23 28.48
CA GLN A 70 -4.68 8.32 28.35
C GLN A 70 -6.00 7.85 27.71
N HIS A 71 -5.95 6.79 26.92
CA HIS A 71 -7.09 6.18 26.24
C HIS A 71 -7.51 4.85 26.87
N GLY A 72 -6.95 4.52 28.02
CA GLY A 72 -7.29 3.30 28.76
C GLY A 72 -6.56 2.05 28.29
N THR A 73 -5.54 2.14 27.43
CA THR A 73 -4.81 0.98 26.90
C THR A 73 -3.46 0.80 27.60
N VAL A 74 -3.20 -0.43 28.02
CA VAL A 74 -1.91 -0.89 28.58
C VAL A 74 -1.48 -2.13 27.79
N THR A 75 -0.24 -2.16 27.34
CA THR A 75 0.32 -3.38 26.72
C THR A 75 0.89 -4.29 27.80
N VAL A 76 0.32 -5.47 27.94
CA VAL A 76 0.81 -6.56 28.80
C VAL A 76 1.86 -7.35 28.02
N LEU A 77 3.07 -7.48 28.58
CA LEU A 77 4.13 -8.29 28.01
C LEU A 77 4.04 -9.74 28.51
N TRP A 78 3.73 -10.67 27.61
CA TRP A 78 3.64 -12.10 27.87
C TRP A 78 4.57 -12.87 26.94
N ASN A 79 5.51 -13.64 27.49
CA ASN A 79 6.49 -14.41 26.69
C ASN A 79 7.22 -13.59 25.59
N ARG A 80 7.59 -12.35 25.88
CA ARG A 80 8.25 -11.36 24.98
C ARG A 80 7.34 -10.80 23.88
N ALA A 81 6.07 -11.15 23.83
CA ALA A 81 5.07 -10.53 22.97
C ALA A 81 4.23 -9.53 23.74
N GLY A 82 3.76 -8.46 23.07
CA GLY A 82 2.89 -7.44 23.64
C GLY A 82 1.44 -7.71 23.29
N TYR A 83 0.52 -7.61 24.25
CA TYR A 83 -0.92 -7.74 24.06
C TYR A 83 -1.60 -6.47 24.58
N GLU A 84 -2.40 -5.83 23.74
CA GLU A 84 -3.13 -4.63 24.14
C GLU A 84 -4.33 -4.99 25.00
N VAL A 85 -4.37 -4.43 26.21
CA VAL A 85 -5.47 -4.57 27.17
C VAL A 85 -6.08 -3.19 27.36
N THR A 86 -7.33 -3.02 26.90
CA THR A 86 -8.04 -1.75 26.94
C THR A 86 -9.16 -1.80 27.98
N THR A 87 -9.21 -0.82 28.86
CA THR A 87 -10.33 -0.63 29.81
C THR A 87 -11.59 -0.25 29.05
N TYR A 88 -12.74 -0.82 29.45
CA TYR A 88 -14.05 -0.41 28.92
C TYR A 88 -14.23 1.10 29.05
N ARG A 89 -14.66 1.73 27.98
CA ARG A 89 -14.83 3.18 27.97
C ARG A 89 -16.01 3.64 27.14
N ILE A 90 -16.48 4.80 27.48
CA ILE A 90 -17.40 5.60 26.69
C ILE A 90 -16.58 6.76 26.16
N ASP A 91 -16.55 6.95 24.86
CA ASP A 91 -15.90 8.10 24.26
C ASP A 91 -16.83 9.32 24.43
N GLY A 92 -16.29 10.42 24.99
CA GLY A 92 -17.00 11.68 25.13
C GLY A 92 -17.16 12.45 23.81
N GLU A 93 -17.58 13.72 23.88
CA GLU A 93 -17.63 14.56 22.67
C GLU A 93 -16.27 14.66 21.98
N TYR A 94 -16.27 14.53 20.66
CA TYR A 94 -15.05 14.64 19.85
C TYR A 94 -14.85 16.09 19.40
N GLU A 95 -13.70 16.69 19.70
CA GLU A 95 -13.39 18.07 19.30
C GLU A 95 -12.86 18.18 17.88
N ASP A 96 -12.05 17.19 17.45
CA ASP A 96 -11.27 17.24 16.20
C ASP A 96 -11.60 16.08 15.24
N SER A 97 -12.75 15.43 15.42
CA SER A 97 -13.14 14.21 14.67
C SER A 97 -12.14 13.05 14.83
N ARG A 98 -11.40 13.00 15.97
CA ARG A 98 -10.42 11.95 16.26
C ARG A 98 -10.35 11.59 17.74
N HIS A 99 -10.23 12.59 18.61
CA HIS A 99 -9.98 12.37 20.04
C HIS A 99 -11.21 12.80 20.82
N PRO A 100 -11.77 11.93 21.66
CA PRO A 100 -12.75 12.38 22.63
C PRO A 100 -12.07 13.36 23.60
N LYS A 101 -12.75 14.45 23.94
CA LYS A 101 -12.28 15.41 24.94
C LYS A 101 -11.91 14.75 26.26
N GLU A 102 -12.71 13.78 26.64
CA GLU A 102 -12.54 12.98 27.84
C GLU A 102 -12.91 11.54 27.56
N VAL A 103 -12.15 10.61 28.09
CA VAL A 103 -12.47 9.19 28.11
C VAL A 103 -13.07 8.88 29.47
N GLN A 104 -14.31 8.43 29.52
CA GLN A 104 -14.94 7.96 30.72
C GLN A 104 -14.87 6.44 30.79
N PHE A 105 -14.22 5.92 31.82
CA PHE A 105 -14.22 4.47 32.04
C PHE A 105 -15.58 3.99 32.53
N THR A 106 -16.02 2.88 32.00
CA THR A 106 -17.30 2.23 32.35
C THR A 106 -17.05 0.79 32.81
N ALA A 107 -18.00 0.21 33.51
CA ALA A 107 -18.00 -1.21 33.83
C ALA A 107 -18.81 -2.04 32.81
N SER A 108 -19.40 -1.40 31.81
CA SER A 108 -20.32 -2.03 30.85
C SER A 108 -19.61 -2.42 29.55
N LEU A 109 -19.50 -3.71 29.29
CA LEU A 109 -19.04 -4.24 28.01
C LEU A 109 -19.91 -3.70 26.84
N ARG A 110 -21.22 -3.59 27.06
CA ARG A 110 -22.16 -3.08 26.03
C ARG A 110 -21.76 -1.69 25.54
N GLU A 111 -21.38 -0.79 26.44
CA GLU A 111 -20.97 0.57 26.08
C GLU A 111 -19.62 0.58 25.37
N ASP A 112 -18.67 -0.29 25.77
CA ASP A 112 -17.41 -0.45 25.05
C ASP A 112 -17.60 -0.98 23.63
N LEU A 113 -18.50 -1.92 23.43
CA LEU A 113 -18.83 -2.44 22.09
C LEU A 113 -19.60 -1.40 21.26
N ARG A 114 -20.46 -0.57 21.87
CA ARG A 114 -21.28 0.45 21.20
C ARG A 114 -20.45 1.52 20.51
N ARG A 115 -19.30 1.91 21.07
CA ARG A 115 -18.43 2.95 20.50
C ARG A 115 -17.59 2.47 19.31
N ARG A 116 -17.61 1.16 18.99
CA ARG A 116 -16.85 0.60 17.88
C ARG A 116 -17.42 1.02 16.53
N ASP A 117 -16.61 0.83 15.48
CA ASP A 117 -16.94 1.27 14.12
C ASP A 117 -18.06 0.45 13.47
N PHE A 118 -17.87 -0.88 13.38
CA PHE A 118 -18.78 -1.77 12.64
C PHE A 118 -19.22 -2.94 13.50
N THR A 119 -20.44 -3.42 13.23
CA THR A 119 -21.05 -4.55 13.94
C THR A 119 -20.16 -5.78 13.95
N ILE A 120 -19.53 -6.10 12.82
CA ILE A 120 -18.61 -7.23 12.66
C ILE A 120 -17.34 -7.11 13.54
N ASN A 121 -17.03 -5.93 14.05
CA ASN A 121 -15.92 -5.67 14.97
C ASN A 121 -16.41 -5.36 16.40
N ALA A 122 -17.72 -5.39 16.64
CA ALA A 122 -18.35 -5.11 17.94
C ALA A 122 -18.81 -6.41 18.63
N MET A 123 -18.00 -7.45 18.52
CA MET A 123 -18.20 -8.75 19.17
C MET A 123 -17.08 -9.02 20.15
N ALA A 124 -17.40 -9.69 21.24
CA ALA A 124 -16.45 -10.08 22.27
C ALA A 124 -16.55 -11.59 22.57
N TYR A 125 -15.43 -12.21 22.95
CA TYR A 125 -15.38 -13.64 23.24
C TYR A 125 -14.48 -13.95 24.44
N ASN A 126 -14.94 -14.82 25.31
CA ASN A 126 -14.09 -15.56 26.26
C ASN A 126 -14.57 -17.01 26.38
N GLU A 127 -13.75 -17.88 26.97
CA GLU A 127 -14.08 -19.32 27.06
C GLU A 127 -15.20 -19.63 28.05
N GLU A 128 -15.41 -18.78 29.05
CA GLU A 128 -16.42 -19.00 30.10
C GLU A 128 -17.84 -18.66 29.63
N ALA A 129 -18.02 -17.47 29.02
CA ALA A 129 -19.32 -16.97 28.61
C ALA A 129 -19.62 -17.16 27.10
N GLY A 130 -18.60 -17.54 26.30
CA GLY A 130 -18.73 -17.71 24.86
C GLY A 130 -18.75 -16.37 24.10
N LEU A 131 -19.42 -16.35 22.96
CA LEU A 131 -19.52 -15.18 22.10
C LEU A 131 -20.63 -14.22 22.60
N VAL A 132 -20.27 -12.96 22.75
CA VAL A 132 -21.18 -11.84 23.01
C VAL A 132 -21.31 -11.00 21.74
N ASP A 133 -22.48 -11.01 21.14
CA ASP A 133 -22.87 -10.23 19.96
C ASP A 133 -24.15 -9.45 20.26
N ILE A 134 -24.00 -8.19 20.64
CA ILE A 134 -25.12 -7.31 21.05
C ILE A 134 -25.68 -6.54 19.86
N PHE A 135 -24.85 -6.32 18.82
CA PHE A 135 -25.13 -5.42 17.71
C PHE A 135 -25.34 -6.13 16.37
N GLY A 136 -25.48 -7.47 16.38
CA GLY A 136 -25.81 -8.25 15.17
C GLY A 136 -24.63 -8.50 14.22
N GLY A 137 -23.40 -8.50 14.76
CA GLY A 137 -22.19 -8.75 13.95
C GLY A 137 -22.19 -10.11 13.25
N MET A 138 -22.76 -11.15 13.89
CA MET A 138 -22.91 -12.47 13.29
C MET A 138 -23.89 -12.49 12.10
N GLU A 139 -24.97 -11.72 12.21
CA GLU A 139 -25.91 -11.57 11.11
C GLU A 139 -25.27 -10.87 9.92
N ASP A 140 -24.54 -9.77 10.17
CA ASP A 140 -23.83 -9.01 9.13
C ASP A 140 -22.67 -9.83 8.51
N ILE A 141 -21.97 -10.67 9.28
CA ILE A 141 -20.98 -11.62 8.73
C ILE A 141 -21.67 -12.60 7.76
N ARG A 142 -22.81 -13.18 8.13
CA ARG A 142 -23.57 -14.10 7.26
C ARG A 142 -24.11 -13.41 6.03
N ALA A 143 -24.61 -12.18 6.19
CA ALA A 143 -25.13 -11.34 5.11
C ALA A 143 -24.00 -10.71 4.25
N LYS A 144 -22.74 -10.83 4.68
CA LYS A 144 -21.57 -10.17 4.06
C LYS A 144 -21.76 -8.65 3.96
N LYS A 145 -22.12 -8.02 5.05
CA LYS A 145 -22.38 -6.57 5.14
C LYS A 145 -21.39 -5.88 6.08
N ILE A 146 -20.99 -4.67 5.70
CA ILE A 146 -20.27 -3.72 6.53
C ILE A 146 -21.30 -2.68 7.01
N ARG A 147 -21.70 -2.79 8.26
CA ARG A 147 -22.71 -1.91 8.90
C ARG A 147 -22.09 -1.21 10.11
N CYS A 148 -22.35 0.09 10.26
CA CYS A 148 -21.97 0.83 11.46
C CYS A 148 -22.70 0.31 12.71
N VAL A 149 -22.07 0.44 13.86
CA VAL A 149 -22.74 0.23 15.16
C VAL A 149 -23.61 1.47 15.47
N GLY A 150 -24.91 1.30 15.51
CA GLY A 150 -25.84 2.41 15.74
C GLY A 150 -25.98 3.32 14.52
N ASP A 151 -26.11 4.64 14.73
CA ASP A 151 -26.29 5.62 13.66
C ASP A 151 -24.99 5.91 12.92
N PRO A 152 -24.89 5.63 11.60
CA PRO A 152 -23.69 5.90 10.82
C PRO A 152 -23.28 7.38 10.80
N MET A 153 -24.27 8.31 10.82
CA MET A 153 -24.00 9.74 10.83
C MET A 153 -23.27 10.16 12.12
N GLU A 154 -23.67 9.61 13.26
CA GLU A 154 -22.98 9.83 14.53
C GLU A 154 -21.58 9.22 14.49
N ARG A 155 -21.45 7.95 14.08
CA ARG A 155 -20.17 7.22 14.06
C ARG A 155 -19.12 7.88 13.19
N PHE A 156 -19.49 8.39 12.01
CA PHE A 156 -18.57 9.08 11.11
C PHE A 156 -18.28 10.53 11.52
N SER A 157 -19.20 11.17 12.24
CA SER A 157 -18.96 12.50 12.84
C SER A 157 -17.94 12.43 13.98
N GLU A 158 -17.89 11.32 14.73
CA GLU A 158 -16.90 11.08 15.79
C GLU A 158 -15.48 10.87 15.22
N ASP A 159 -15.33 9.97 14.25
CA ASP A 159 -14.08 9.74 13.56
C ASP A 159 -14.31 9.50 12.07
N ALA A 160 -14.06 10.54 11.28
CA ALA A 160 -14.23 10.50 9.83
C ALA A 160 -13.40 9.41 9.14
N LEU A 161 -12.28 8.93 9.75
CA LEU A 161 -11.50 7.84 9.20
C LEU A 161 -12.31 6.53 9.11
N ARG A 162 -13.35 6.37 9.91
CA ARG A 162 -14.22 5.19 9.85
C ARG A 162 -14.84 5.01 8.46
N MET A 163 -15.06 6.09 7.70
CA MET A 163 -15.51 6.00 6.30
C MET A 163 -14.51 5.26 5.41
N MET A 164 -13.22 5.59 5.49
CA MET A 164 -12.18 4.84 4.76
C MET A 164 -12.04 3.40 5.27
N ARG A 165 -12.22 3.19 6.58
CA ARG A 165 -12.21 1.86 7.19
C ARG A 165 -13.36 1.00 6.65
N ALA A 166 -14.56 1.57 6.41
CA ALA A 166 -15.70 0.87 5.80
C ALA A 166 -15.31 0.29 4.43
N VAL A 167 -14.77 1.13 3.54
CA VAL A 167 -14.34 0.70 2.21
C VAL A 167 -13.17 -0.30 2.30
N ARG A 168 -12.21 -0.08 3.20
CA ARG A 168 -11.12 -1.03 3.41
C ARG A 168 -11.60 -2.40 3.90
N PHE A 169 -12.52 -2.46 4.88
CA PHE A 169 -13.06 -3.74 5.32
C PHE A 169 -13.89 -4.41 4.23
N SER A 170 -14.67 -3.64 3.47
CA SER A 170 -15.34 -4.13 2.28
C SER A 170 -14.33 -4.78 1.32
N ALA A 171 -13.20 -4.12 1.04
CA ALA A 171 -12.15 -4.61 0.17
C ALA A 171 -11.39 -5.85 0.71
N GLN A 172 -11.17 -5.92 2.00
CA GLN A 172 -10.46 -7.05 2.63
C GLN A 172 -11.33 -8.30 2.81
N LEU A 173 -12.62 -8.10 3.02
CA LEU A 173 -13.55 -9.19 3.31
C LEU A 173 -14.37 -9.62 2.08
N GLY A 174 -14.47 -8.77 1.04
CA GLY A 174 -15.37 -8.95 -0.08
C GLY A 174 -16.84 -8.76 0.33
N TYR A 175 -17.10 -7.85 1.27
CA TYR A 175 -18.43 -7.55 1.81
C TYR A 175 -18.95 -6.25 1.22
N GLU A 176 -20.26 -6.15 1.06
CA GLU A 176 -20.93 -4.92 0.64
C GLU A 176 -21.10 -3.95 1.82
N ILE A 177 -20.95 -2.65 1.56
CA ILE A 177 -21.31 -1.64 2.55
C ILE A 177 -22.84 -1.55 2.59
N GLU A 178 -23.38 -1.51 3.79
CA GLU A 178 -24.83 -1.37 4.00
C GLU A 178 -25.29 0.03 3.56
N GLU A 179 -26.51 0.13 3.02
CA GLU A 179 -27.02 1.31 2.31
C GLU A 179 -26.99 2.58 3.17
N GLU A 180 -27.51 2.54 4.41
CA GLU A 180 -27.49 3.70 5.32
C GLU A 180 -26.06 4.12 5.68
N THR A 181 -25.18 3.14 5.80
CA THR A 181 -23.76 3.36 6.05
C THR A 181 -23.09 4.04 4.84
N GLU A 182 -23.41 3.61 3.60
CA GLU A 182 -22.89 4.23 2.37
C GLU A 182 -23.43 5.64 2.15
N GLU A 183 -24.73 5.86 2.40
CA GLU A 183 -25.32 7.21 2.35
C GLU A 183 -24.64 8.18 3.32
N ALA A 184 -24.34 7.73 4.53
CA ALA A 184 -23.65 8.56 5.52
C ALA A 184 -22.21 8.89 5.06
N ILE A 185 -21.51 7.95 4.40
CA ILE A 185 -20.21 8.22 3.78
C ILE A 185 -20.34 9.33 2.73
N CYS A 186 -21.29 9.23 1.82
CA CYS A 186 -21.53 10.25 0.79
C CYS A 186 -21.75 11.65 1.40
N ARG A 187 -22.55 11.74 2.46
CA ARG A 187 -22.86 13.00 3.12
C ARG A 187 -21.69 13.61 3.88
N LEU A 188 -20.84 12.77 4.48
CA LEU A 188 -19.77 13.20 5.38
C LEU A 188 -18.37 13.12 4.77
N SER A 189 -18.20 12.64 3.52
CA SER A 189 -16.91 12.42 2.86
C SER A 189 -15.94 13.59 3.00
N ARG A 190 -16.42 14.83 2.90
CA ARG A 190 -15.59 16.04 3.03
C ARG A 190 -14.96 16.21 4.42
N THR A 191 -15.53 15.58 5.46
CA THR A 191 -14.95 15.67 6.81
C THR A 191 -13.61 14.94 6.94
N LEU A 192 -13.24 14.08 5.97
CA LEU A 192 -11.93 13.47 5.86
C LEU A 192 -10.77 14.49 5.83
N GLN A 193 -11.02 15.73 5.42
CA GLN A 193 -10.02 16.81 5.47
C GLN A 193 -9.47 17.08 6.88
N LYS A 194 -10.18 16.65 7.94
CA LYS A 194 -9.77 16.78 9.34
C LYS A 194 -8.81 15.65 9.77
N ILE A 195 -8.71 14.59 8.97
CA ILE A 195 -7.89 13.41 9.30
C ILE A 195 -6.46 13.61 8.82
N SER A 196 -5.49 13.21 9.63
CA SER A 196 -4.08 13.30 9.25
C SER A 196 -3.75 12.42 8.04
N ALA A 197 -2.83 12.90 7.21
CA ALA A 197 -2.41 12.22 5.99
C ALA A 197 -1.85 10.82 6.26
N GLU A 198 -1.18 10.62 7.39
CA GLU A 198 -0.62 9.34 7.81
C GLU A 198 -1.70 8.29 8.08
N ARG A 199 -2.81 8.71 8.72
CA ARG A 199 -3.95 7.81 8.98
C ARG A 199 -4.64 7.44 7.67
N ILE A 200 -4.89 8.42 6.78
CA ILE A 200 -5.46 8.19 5.44
C ILE A 200 -4.57 7.23 4.64
N ARG A 201 -3.25 7.48 4.61
CA ARG A 201 -2.27 6.60 3.94
C ARG A 201 -2.39 5.17 4.42
N THR A 202 -2.48 4.96 5.73
CA THR A 202 -2.54 3.61 6.30
C THR A 202 -3.78 2.84 5.81
N GLU A 203 -4.94 3.48 5.79
CA GLU A 203 -6.16 2.84 5.29
C GLU A 203 -6.12 2.66 3.77
N LEU A 204 -5.60 3.64 3.02
CA LEU A 204 -5.42 3.54 1.57
C LEU A 204 -4.51 2.37 1.20
N VAL A 205 -3.33 2.24 1.82
CA VAL A 205 -2.41 1.13 1.53
C VAL A 205 -3.07 -0.21 1.82
N LYS A 206 -3.75 -0.36 2.97
CA LYS A 206 -4.47 -1.59 3.31
C LYS A 206 -5.61 -1.92 2.34
N LEU A 207 -6.25 -0.91 1.77
CA LEU A 207 -7.24 -1.08 0.71
C LEU A 207 -6.56 -1.57 -0.57
N LEU A 208 -5.50 -0.90 -1.00
CA LEU A 208 -4.81 -1.23 -2.24
C LEU A 208 -4.22 -2.65 -2.25
N ILE A 209 -3.65 -3.11 -1.14
CA ILE A 209 -3.08 -4.47 -1.04
C ILE A 209 -4.11 -5.55 -0.66
N SER A 210 -5.40 -5.20 -0.58
CA SER A 210 -6.47 -6.16 -0.34
C SER A 210 -6.75 -7.05 -1.56
N SER A 211 -7.65 -8.02 -1.39
CA SER A 211 -8.14 -8.87 -2.48
C SER A 211 -9.01 -8.10 -3.49
N HIS A 212 -9.54 -6.94 -3.11
CA HIS A 212 -10.45 -6.12 -3.90
C HIS A 212 -10.00 -4.65 -3.98
N PRO A 213 -8.80 -4.36 -4.58
CA PRO A 213 -8.32 -2.98 -4.75
C PRO A 213 -9.23 -2.15 -5.65
N GLU A 214 -10.07 -2.79 -6.46
CA GLU A 214 -11.10 -2.14 -7.28
C GLU A 214 -12.09 -1.32 -6.46
N LEU A 215 -12.24 -1.58 -5.17
CA LEU A 215 -13.10 -0.79 -4.29
C LEU A 215 -12.53 0.62 -3.98
N LEU A 216 -11.37 0.98 -4.52
CA LEU A 216 -10.98 2.40 -4.63
C LEU A 216 -12.04 3.21 -5.42
N GLU A 217 -12.74 2.57 -6.35
CA GLU A 217 -13.88 3.16 -7.05
C GLU A 217 -15.01 3.58 -6.10
N ALA A 218 -15.23 2.84 -5.00
CA ALA A 218 -16.23 3.23 -4.00
C ALA A 218 -15.82 4.54 -3.27
N CYS A 219 -14.51 4.74 -3.03
CA CYS A 219 -14.03 6.02 -2.51
C CYS A 219 -14.30 7.19 -3.47
N TRP A 220 -14.21 6.94 -4.77
CA TRP A 220 -14.56 7.94 -5.79
C TRP A 220 -16.05 8.21 -5.85
N LYS A 221 -16.89 7.18 -5.93
CA LYS A 221 -18.36 7.30 -5.98
C LYS A 221 -18.94 8.04 -4.78
N THR A 222 -18.36 7.85 -3.61
CA THR A 222 -18.76 8.51 -2.36
C THR A 222 -18.13 9.90 -2.16
N GLY A 223 -17.27 10.36 -3.08
CA GLY A 223 -16.61 11.66 -3.03
C GLY A 223 -15.44 11.76 -2.05
N MET A 224 -14.98 10.65 -1.47
CA MET A 224 -13.83 10.65 -0.56
C MET A 224 -12.52 10.97 -1.27
N THR A 225 -12.31 10.47 -2.50
CA THR A 225 -11.09 10.72 -3.29
C THR A 225 -10.87 12.20 -3.55
N ALA A 226 -11.93 12.99 -3.71
CA ALA A 226 -11.83 14.44 -3.88
C ALA A 226 -11.09 15.14 -2.73
N VAL A 227 -11.00 14.51 -1.55
CA VAL A 227 -10.30 15.04 -0.39
C VAL A 227 -8.82 14.62 -0.37
N PHE A 228 -8.52 13.34 -0.59
CA PHE A 228 -7.15 12.84 -0.39
C PHE A 228 -6.41 12.49 -1.69
N LEU A 229 -7.12 12.26 -2.80
CA LEU A 229 -6.57 11.85 -4.09
C LEU A 229 -7.38 12.44 -5.28
N PRO A 230 -7.58 13.78 -5.37
CA PRO A 230 -8.39 14.40 -6.42
C PRO A 230 -7.83 14.16 -7.84
N GLU A 231 -6.57 13.77 -7.94
CA GLU A 231 -5.96 13.37 -9.20
C GLU A 231 -6.65 12.12 -9.77
N PHE A 232 -7.10 11.21 -8.91
CA PHE A 232 -7.82 10.00 -9.33
C PHE A 232 -9.20 10.34 -9.90
N ASP A 233 -9.88 11.36 -9.38
CA ASP A 233 -11.17 11.81 -9.92
C ASP A 233 -11.00 12.22 -11.40
N ARG A 234 -9.94 12.98 -11.70
CA ARG A 234 -9.62 13.36 -13.09
C ARG A 234 -9.30 12.16 -13.99
N MET A 235 -8.67 11.11 -13.43
CA MET A 235 -8.45 9.87 -14.16
C MET A 235 -9.77 9.16 -14.50
N MET A 236 -10.71 9.10 -13.56
CA MET A 236 -12.05 8.51 -13.77
C MET A 236 -12.87 9.27 -14.83
N GLU A 237 -12.66 10.57 -14.99
CA GLU A 237 -13.34 11.43 -15.95
C GLU A 237 -12.65 11.46 -17.33
N THR A 238 -11.43 10.91 -17.46
CA THR A 238 -10.64 11.00 -18.69
C THR A 238 -10.83 9.76 -19.57
N SER A 239 -11.52 9.95 -20.71
CA SER A 239 -11.66 8.93 -21.75
C SER A 239 -10.35 8.68 -22.51
N GLN A 240 -10.19 7.46 -23.03
CA GLN A 240 -9.07 7.06 -23.87
C GLN A 240 -9.61 6.52 -25.22
N ASN A 241 -9.86 7.40 -26.19
CA ASN A 241 -10.25 6.98 -27.53
C ASN A 241 -9.01 6.53 -28.33
N ASN A 242 -8.54 5.30 -28.04
CA ASN A 242 -7.36 4.72 -28.63
C ASN A 242 -7.55 3.20 -28.75
N PRO A 243 -7.16 2.52 -29.85
CA PRO A 243 -7.35 1.08 -30.02
C PRO A 243 -6.76 0.21 -28.90
N HIS A 244 -5.73 0.71 -28.21
CA HIS A 244 -5.07 0.01 -27.11
C HIS A 244 -5.87 0.01 -25.81
N HIS A 245 -6.85 0.89 -25.66
CA HIS A 245 -7.62 1.07 -24.43
C HIS A 245 -9.12 0.91 -24.69
N CYS A 246 -9.82 0.27 -23.76
CA CYS A 246 -11.28 0.09 -23.81
C CYS A 246 -11.97 0.66 -22.56
N TYR A 247 -11.23 1.30 -21.68
CA TYR A 247 -11.66 1.89 -20.42
C TYR A 247 -11.21 3.34 -20.34
N ASN A 248 -11.83 4.17 -19.47
CA ASN A 248 -11.25 5.44 -19.09
C ASN A 248 -9.93 5.21 -18.31
N VAL A 249 -9.18 6.29 -18.02
CA VAL A 249 -7.86 6.16 -17.35
C VAL A 249 -7.98 5.54 -15.96
N GLY A 250 -9.00 5.94 -15.18
CA GLY A 250 -9.22 5.42 -13.83
C GLY A 250 -9.64 3.96 -13.80
N GLU A 251 -10.60 3.55 -14.64
CA GLU A 251 -11.02 2.15 -14.76
C GLU A 251 -9.88 1.24 -15.21
N HIS A 252 -9.07 1.71 -16.17
CA HIS A 252 -7.85 1.01 -16.59
C HIS A 252 -6.90 0.81 -15.42
N THR A 253 -6.63 1.86 -14.66
CA THR A 253 -5.77 1.83 -13.46
C THR A 253 -6.26 0.84 -12.40
N ILE A 254 -7.56 0.83 -12.11
CA ILE A 254 -8.19 -0.13 -11.19
C ILE A 254 -7.96 -1.57 -11.66
N ARG A 255 -8.15 -1.83 -12.95
CA ARG A 255 -7.97 -3.19 -13.53
C ARG A 255 -6.51 -3.63 -13.51
N ALA A 256 -5.59 -2.72 -13.79
CA ALA A 256 -4.16 -2.98 -13.69
C ALA A 256 -3.77 -3.32 -12.24
N MET A 257 -4.22 -2.55 -11.26
CA MET A 257 -4.01 -2.87 -9.85
C MET A 257 -4.56 -4.25 -9.48
N LYS A 258 -5.75 -4.61 -9.94
CA LYS A 258 -6.35 -5.92 -9.64
C LYS A 258 -5.55 -7.09 -10.23
N ALA A 259 -4.89 -6.89 -11.36
CA ALA A 259 -4.07 -7.91 -12.02
C ALA A 259 -2.70 -8.13 -11.35
N ALA A 260 -2.22 -7.19 -10.54
CA ALA A 260 -0.92 -7.26 -9.88
C ALA A 260 -0.98 -8.00 -8.54
N ALA A 261 0.17 -8.48 -8.08
CA ALA A 261 0.34 -9.00 -6.73
C ALA A 261 -0.03 -7.94 -5.67
N PRO A 262 -0.54 -8.36 -4.48
CA PRO A 262 -0.96 -7.44 -3.41
C PRO A 262 0.23 -6.87 -2.64
N GLU A 263 1.18 -6.26 -3.35
CA GLU A 263 2.36 -5.62 -2.79
C GLU A 263 2.27 -4.11 -2.86
N THR A 264 2.69 -3.43 -1.80
CA THR A 264 2.53 -1.98 -1.66
C THR A 264 3.16 -1.20 -2.81
N THR A 265 4.42 -1.52 -3.17
CA THR A 265 5.14 -0.80 -4.22
C THR A 265 4.49 -0.97 -5.57
N LEU A 266 4.10 -2.21 -5.93
CA LEU A 266 3.44 -2.52 -7.20
C LEU A 266 2.08 -1.83 -7.33
N ARG A 267 1.25 -1.94 -6.28
CA ARG A 267 -0.10 -1.34 -6.28
C ARG A 267 -0.04 0.19 -6.32
N LEU A 268 0.92 0.81 -5.65
CA LEU A 268 1.15 2.25 -5.73
C LEU A 268 1.70 2.66 -7.10
N ALA A 269 2.65 1.93 -7.66
CA ALA A 269 3.16 2.20 -9.00
C ALA A 269 2.04 2.16 -10.03
N LEU A 270 1.17 1.15 -9.97
CA LEU A 270 0.00 1.05 -10.85
C LEU A 270 -1.05 2.12 -10.58
N LEU A 271 -1.27 2.53 -9.33
CA LEU A 271 -2.18 3.64 -9.01
C LEU A 271 -1.73 4.94 -9.71
N PHE A 272 -0.44 5.15 -9.80
CA PHE A 272 0.13 6.41 -10.29
C PHE A 272 0.61 6.37 -11.75
N HIS A 273 0.76 5.19 -12.39
CA HIS A 273 1.45 5.10 -13.71
C HIS A 273 0.84 6.01 -14.77
N ASP A 274 -0.47 6.11 -14.82
CA ASP A 274 -1.24 6.87 -15.81
C ASP A 274 -1.82 8.20 -15.27
N MET A 275 -1.46 8.61 -14.06
CA MET A 275 -2.02 9.79 -13.40
C MET A 275 -1.79 11.10 -14.17
N GLY A 276 -0.75 11.15 -14.99
CA GLY A 276 -0.42 12.29 -15.85
C GLY A 276 -1.23 12.36 -17.15
N LYS A 277 -1.93 11.31 -17.55
CA LYS A 277 -2.70 11.27 -18.81
C LYS A 277 -3.74 12.39 -18.95
N PRO A 278 -4.52 12.74 -17.91
CA PRO A 278 -5.48 13.85 -18.02
C PRO A 278 -4.85 15.18 -18.44
N GLU A 279 -3.61 15.44 -18.01
CA GLU A 279 -2.90 16.70 -18.29
C GLU A 279 -2.09 16.67 -19.60
N THR A 280 -1.86 15.50 -20.19
CA THR A 280 -1.08 15.32 -21.41
C THR A 280 -1.93 14.90 -22.61
N LYS A 281 -3.25 14.77 -22.41
CA LYS A 281 -4.18 14.36 -23.46
C LYS A 281 -4.19 15.33 -24.62
N THR A 282 -4.00 14.80 -25.84
CA THR A 282 -4.24 15.48 -27.10
C THR A 282 -5.03 14.58 -28.03
N THR A 283 -5.90 15.14 -28.84
CA THR A 283 -6.70 14.37 -29.82
C THR A 283 -6.31 14.83 -31.21
N ASP A 284 -6.00 13.89 -32.11
CA ASP A 284 -5.63 14.19 -33.49
C ASP A 284 -6.85 14.41 -34.40
N GLY A 285 -6.59 14.67 -35.68
CA GLY A 285 -7.64 14.94 -36.67
C GLY A 285 -8.55 13.75 -36.98
N GLU A 286 -8.19 12.54 -36.58
CA GLU A 286 -8.97 11.32 -36.70
C GLU A 286 -9.75 11.00 -35.42
N GLY A 287 -9.61 11.83 -34.38
CA GLY A 287 -10.27 11.66 -33.10
C GLY A 287 -9.56 10.68 -32.17
N ILE A 288 -8.31 10.30 -32.47
CA ILE A 288 -7.51 9.38 -31.64
C ILE A 288 -6.82 10.16 -30.54
N ASP A 289 -6.92 9.68 -29.31
CA ASP A 289 -6.27 10.27 -28.13
C ASP A 289 -4.81 9.83 -27.98
N HIS A 290 -3.94 10.78 -27.71
CA HIS A 290 -2.52 10.60 -27.44
C HIS A 290 -2.16 11.22 -26.09
N PHE A 291 -1.16 10.60 -25.39
CA PHE A 291 -0.76 10.99 -24.03
C PHE A 291 0.78 11.10 -23.92
N ARG A 292 1.42 11.82 -24.84
CA ARG A 292 2.89 11.91 -24.93
C ARG A 292 3.48 12.57 -23.69
N GLY A 293 4.47 11.91 -23.06
CA GLY A 293 5.16 12.40 -21.88
C GLY A 293 4.36 12.22 -20.58
N HIS A 294 3.27 11.42 -20.63
CA HIS A 294 2.48 11.15 -19.42
C HIS A 294 3.31 10.43 -18.35
N GLU A 295 4.29 9.61 -18.70
CA GLU A 295 5.17 8.91 -17.78
C GLU A 295 5.99 9.86 -16.91
N ILE A 296 6.48 10.95 -17.49
CA ILE A 296 7.21 12.01 -16.78
C ILE A 296 6.25 12.73 -15.85
N LYS A 297 5.11 13.17 -16.39
CA LYS A 297 4.10 13.89 -15.62
C LYS A 297 3.54 13.04 -14.48
N SER A 298 3.25 11.75 -14.73
CA SER A 298 2.80 10.79 -13.73
C SER A 298 3.82 10.63 -12.59
N SER A 299 5.10 10.53 -12.92
CA SER A 299 6.16 10.39 -11.91
C SER A 299 6.29 11.62 -11.00
N ASP A 300 6.17 12.84 -11.56
CA ASP A 300 6.17 14.08 -10.79
C ASP A 300 4.93 14.20 -9.89
N MET A 301 3.76 13.83 -10.42
CA MET A 301 2.51 13.80 -9.67
C MET A 301 2.56 12.76 -8.56
N ALA A 302 3.06 11.54 -8.84
CA ALA A 302 3.24 10.49 -7.85
C ALA A 302 4.11 10.97 -6.68
N ARG A 303 5.26 11.60 -6.96
CA ARG A 303 6.13 12.18 -5.94
C ARG A 303 5.40 13.21 -5.09
N THR A 304 4.61 14.08 -5.70
CA THR A 304 3.85 15.12 -5.01
C THR A 304 2.77 14.54 -4.11
N VAL A 305 1.96 13.60 -4.64
CA VAL A 305 0.87 12.95 -3.90
C VAL A 305 1.42 12.13 -2.75
N MET A 306 2.47 11.32 -2.98
CA MET A 306 3.05 10.48 -1.94
C MET A 306 3.69 11.30 -0.81
N LYS A 307 4.31 12.45 -1.12
CA LYS A 307 4.78 13.40 -0.08
C LYS A 307 3.62 14.00 0.69
N ARG A 308 2.53 14.40 0.02
CA ARG A 308 1.29 14.88 0.65
C ARG A 308 0.71 13.84 1.61
N LEU A 309 0.71 12.57 1.22
CA LEU A 309 0.26 11.43 2.02
C LEU A 309 1.31 10.91 3.02
N LYS A 310 2.45 11.59 3.16
CA LYS A 310 3.49 11.27 4.14
C LYS A 310 4.09 9.86 4.02
N PHE A 311 4.29 9.39 2.78
CA PHE A 311 5.11 8.19 2.56
C PHE A 311 6.58 8.47 2.89
N ASP A 312 7.33 7.43 3.21
CA ASP A 312 8.78 7.52 3.39
C ASP A 312 9.52 7.69 2.04
N ASN A 313 10.72 8.26 2.08
CA ASN A 313 11.47 8.59 0.87
C ASN A 313 11.85 7.35 0.06
N ASN A 314 12.16 6.23 0.69
CA ASN A 314 12.55 5.00 -0.02
C ASN A 314 11.36 4.47 -0.85
N THR A 315 10.17 4.41 -0.26
CA THR A 315 8.95 4.03 -0.96
C THR A 315 8.64 5.01 -2.11
N ILE A 316 8.76 6.32 -1.85
CA ILE A 316 8.54 7.35 -2.89
C ILE A 316 9.50 7.15 -4.07
N ASP A 317 10.80 7.04 -3.81
CA ASP A 317 11.79 6.94 -4.88
C ASP A 317 11.62 5.64 -5.67
N ARG A 318 11.27 4.53 -5.02
CA ARG A 318 11.00 3.25 -5.69
C ARG A 318 9.79 3.35 -6.61
N VAL A 319 8.65 3.83 -6.11
CA VAL A 319 7.41 3.98 -6.88
C VAL A 319 7.59 4.95 -8.04
N VAL A 320 8.20 6.11 -7.80
CA VAL A 320 8.43 7.13 -8.85
C VAL A 320 9.29 6.60 -9.98
N ARG A 321 10.34 5.81 -9.69
CA ARG A 321 11.17 5.15 -10.72
C ARG A 321 10.35 4.16 -11.55
N LEU A 322 9.48 3.36 -10.93
CA LEU A 322 8.59 2.42 -11.62
C LEU A 322 7.60 3.16 -12.51
N VAL A 323 6.95 4.21 -11.99
CA VAL A 323 6.01 5.05 -12.72
C VAL A 323 6.69 5.70 -13.94
N TRP A 324 7.89 6.23 -13.77
CA TRP A 324 8.64 6.82 -14.89
C TRP A 324 9.04 5.77 -15.94
N ALA A 325 9.37 4.55 -15.51
CA ALA A 325 9.88 3.49 -16.40
C ALA A 325 8.78 2.65 -17.05
N HIS A 326 7.51 2.75 -16.62
CA HIS A 326 6.46 1.81 -17.04
C HIS A 326 6.22 1.79 -18.55
N ASP A 327 6.30 2.95 -19.24
CA ASP A 327 6.10 3.07 -20.68
C ASP A 327 7.41 3.06 -21.50
N ILE A 328 8.57 2.87 -20.85
CA ILE A 328 9.85 2.82 -21.58
C ILE A 328 9.87 1.63 -22.53
N LYS A 329 10.12 1.93 -23.81
CA LYS A 329 10.37 0.93 -24.85
C LYS A 329 11.84 0.56 -24.85
N ILE A 330 12.12 -0.73 -24.77
CA ILE A 330 13.46 -1.31 -24.87
C ILE A 330 13.49 -2.14 -26.15
N GLU A 331 14.36 -1.78 -27.08
CA GLU A 331 14.55 -2.53 -28.31
C GLU A 331 15.02 -3.96 -28.00
N PRO A 332 14.62 -4.98 -28.79
CA PRO A 332 15.08 -6.35 -28.61
C PRO A 332 16.60 -6.48 -28.69
N GLY A 333 17.18 -7.26 -27.80
CA GLY A 333 18.59 -7.63 -27.79
C GLY A 333 19.33 -7.19 -26.52
N GLN A 334 20.30 -7.99 -26.14
CA GLN A 334 21.07 -7.83 -24.90
C GLN A 334 21.80 -6.48 -24.80
N LYS A 335 22.23 -5.90 -25.93
CA LYS A 335 22.85 -4.57 -25.99
C LYS A 335 21.91 -3.49 -25.44
N TYR A 336 20.67 -3.47 -25.90
CA TYR A 336 19.68 -2.49 -25.45
C TYR A 336 19.27 -2.74 -24.00
N MET A 337 19.23 -4.01 -23.60
CA MET A 337 18.98 -4.38 -22.21
C MET A 337 20.10 -3.91 -21.28
N ARG A 338 21.40 -4.05 -21.64
CA ARG A 338 22.52 -3.49 -20.85
C ARG A 338 22.41 -1.98 -20.69
N ARG A 339 22.05 -1.25 -21.75
CA ARG A 339 21.80 0.20 -21.67
C ARG A 339 20.63 0.54 -20.77
N ALA A 340 19.56 -0.24 -20.84
CA ALA A 340 18.39 -0.05 -19.95
C ALA A 340 18.74 -0.32 -18.49
N LEU A 341 19.51 -1.38 -18.20
CA LEU A 341 20.02 -1.67 -16.86
C LEU A 341 20.92 -0.56 -16.32
N ASN A 342 21.78 -0.01 -17.16
CA ASN A 342 22.62 1.13 -16.79
C ASN A 342 21.77 2.37 -16.44
N ARG A 343 20.75 2.66 -17.23
CA ARG A 343 19.90 3.86 -17.07
C ARG A 343 18.93 3.74 -15.90
N LEU A 344 18.29 2.58 -15.73
CA LEU A 344 17.20 2.37 -14.78
C LEU A 344 17.68 1.81 -13.43
N GLY A 345 18.82 1.10 -13.44
CA GLY A 345 19.28 0.25 -12.36
C GLY A 345 18.70 -1.16 -12.43
N GLU A 346 19.51 -2.17 -12.14
CA GLU A 346 19.13 -3.58 -12.19
C GLU A 346 17.99 -3.90 -11.18
N ASP A 347 18.03 -3.25 -10.03
CA ASP A 347 17.14 -3.48 -8.88
C ASP A 347 15.65 -3.25 -9.18
N ILE A 348 15.32 -2.46 -10.20
CA ILE A 348 13.92 -2.10 -10.52
C ILE A 348 13.25 -3.11 -11.46
N PHE A 349 14.03 -3.86 -12.26
CA PHE A 349 13.48 -4.66 -13.35
C PHE A 349 12.49 -5.76 -12.93
N PRO A 350 12.69 -6.50 -11.82
CA PRO A 350 11.70 -7.49 -11.39
C PRO A 350 10.30 -6.89 -11.25
N GLU A 351 10.18 -5.78 -10.52
CA GLU A 351 8.90 -5.09 -10.31
C GLU A 351 8.41 -4.38 -11.58
N LEU A 352 9.33 -3.87 -12.42
CA LEU A 352 8.97 -3.24 -13.70
C LEU A 352 8.29 -4.23 -14.66
N PHE A 353 8.74 -5.49 -14.69
CA PHE A 353 8.07 -6.53 -15.46
C PHE A 353 6.66 -6.76 -14.95
N GLU A 354 6.45 -6.84 -13.63
CA GLU A 354 5.13 -7.03 -13.04
C GLU A 354 4.20 -5.85 -13.31
N VAL A 355 4.71 -4.61 -13.23
CA VAL A 355 3.95 -3.41 -13.59
C VAL A 355 3.51 -3.46 -15.06
N LYS A 356 4.42 -3.79 -16.00
CA LYS A 356 4.11 -3.92 -17.43
C LYS A 356 3.12 -5.05 -17.74
N GLU A 357 3.24 -6.19 -17.06
CA GLU A 357 2.30 -7.31 -17.19
C GLU A 357 0.90 -6.94 -16.71
N ALA A 358 0.80 -6.25 -15.57
CA ALA A 358 -0.47 -5.82 -14.99
C ALA A 358 -1.14 -4.72 -15.85
N ASP A 359 -0.38 -3.74 -16.34
CA ASP A 359 -0.86 -2.72 -17.27
C ASP A 359 -1.38 -3.37 -18.58
N LEU A 360 -0.61 -4.28 -19.16
CA LEU A 360 -1.00 -5.01 -20.36
C LEU A 360 -2.28 -5.85 -20.16
N ALA A 361 -2.46 -6.44 -18.98
CA ALA A 361 -3.66 -7.20 -18.64
C ALA A 361 -4.93 -6.31 -18.63
N ALA A 362 -4.79 -5.02 -18.30
CA ALA A 362 -5.88 -4.04 -18.29
C ALA A 362 -6.14 -3.37 -19.65
N GLN A 363 -5.28 -3.56 -20.65
CA GLN A 363 -5.44 -3.00 -21.99
C GLN A 363 -6.48 -3.78 -22.82
N SER A 364 -6.87 -3.22 -23.97
CA SER A 364 -7.76 -3.90 -24.94
C SER A 364 -7.11 -5.17 -25.51
N ALA A 365 -7.87 -5.96 -26.25
CA ALA A 365 -7.33 -7.14 -26.97
C ALA A 365 -6.41 -6.77 -28.15
N TYR A 366 -6.40 -5.49 -28.57
CA TYR A 366 -5.64 -5.04 -29.73
C TYR A 366 -4.14 -5.23 -29.51
N ARG A 367 -3.50 -6.02 -30.39
CA ARG A 367 -2.09 -6.39 -30.35
C ARG A 367 -1.59 -6.96 -29.01
N ARG A 368 -2.48 -7.51 -28.18
CA ARG A 368 -2.12 -8.00 -26.84
C ARG A 368 -1.10 -9.14 -26.90
N GLU A 369 -1.25 -10.08 -27.82
CA GLU A 369 -0.32 -11.23 -27.93
C GLU A 369 1.06 -10.80 -28.44
N GLU A 370 1.12 -9.81 -29.34
CA GLU A 370 2.41 -9.22 -29.76
C GLU A 370 3.13 -8.56 -28.59
N LYS A 371 2.41 -7.72 -27.84
CA LYS A 371 2.97 -7.04 -26.64
C LYS A 371 3.43 -8.03 -25.56
N LYS A 372 2.71 -9.12 -25.36
CA LYS A 372 3.15 -10.21 -24.46
C LYS A 372 4.43 -10.86 -24.95
N ALA A 373 4.54 -11.11 -26.24
CA ALA A 373 5.74 -11.70 -26.83
C ALA A 373 6.95 -10.74 -26.71
N GLU A 374 6.73 -9.43 -26.93
CA GLU A 374 7.75 -8.38 -26.70
C GLU A 374 8.23 -8.36 -25.24
N LEU A 375 7.30 -8.39 -24.29
CA LEU A 375 7.62 -8.40 -22.86
C LEU A 375 8.37 -9.67 -22.43
N LEU A 376 7.98 -10.83 -22.97
CA LEU A 376 8.68 -12.09 -22.74
C LEU A 376 10.10 -12.05 -23.34
N GLY A 377 10.27 -11.46 -24.52
CA GLY A 377 11.58 -11.24 -25.16
C GLY A 377 12.47 -10.35 -24.29
N MET A 378 11.92 -9.25 -23.78
CA MET A 378 12.62 -8.34 -22.88
C MET A 378 13.08 -9.04 -21.58
N ARG A 379 12.24 -9.91 -21.00
CA ARG A 379 12.60 -10.71 -19.81
C ARG A 379 13.73 -11.69 -20.11
N LYS A 380 13.71 -12.35 -21.28
CA LYS A 380 14.79 -13.25 -21.71
C LYS A 380 16.13 -12.51 -21.90
N ASP A 381 16.10 -11.32 -22.52
CA ASP A 381 17.30 -10.50 -22.67
C ASP A 381 17.86 -10.06 -21.31
N TYR A 382 16.99 -9.69 -20.38
CA TYR A 382 17.37 -9.36 -18.99
C TYR A 382 18.07 -10.55 -18.31
N GLU A 383 17.45 -11.72 -18.32
CA GLU A 383 18.01 -12.94 -17.71
C GLU A 383 19.36 -13.33 -18.35
N ALA A 384 19.49 -13.17 -19.69
CA ALA A 384 20.73 -13.46 -20.40
C ALA A 384 21.86 -12.49 -20.00
N VAL A 385 21.56 -11.20 -19.87
CA VAL A 385 22.53 -10.18 -19.41
C VAL A 385 22.98 -10.46 -17.99
N LEU A 386 22.06 -10.78 -17.07
CA LEU A 386 22.41 -11.14 -15.69
C LEU A 386 23.28 -12.41 -15.63
N LYS A 387 22.90 -13.44 -16.38
CA LYS A 387 23.64 -14.71 -16.41
C LYS A 387 25.06 -14.52 -16.94
N SER A 388 25.27 -13.66 -17.91
CA SER A 388 26.58 -13.36 -18.47
C SER A 388 27.47 -12.53 -17.55
N LYS A 389 26.91 -11.94 -16.47
CA LYS A 389 27.57 -10.98 -15.59
C LYS A 389 28.21 -9.83 -16.39
N ALA A 390 27.52 -9.39 -17.45
CA ALA A 390 27.99 -8.31 -18.29
C ALA A 390 28.10 -7.01 -17.46
N CYS A 391 29.11 -6.21 -17.81
CA CYS A 391 29.25 -4.87 -17.22
C CYS A 391 28.06 -4.00 -17.61
N VAL A 392 27.36 -3.49 -16.61
CA VAL A 392 26.20 -2.60 -16.80
C VAL A 392 26.34 -1.28 -16.06
N SER A 393 27.39 -1.13 -15.24
CA SER A 393 27.63 0.09 -14.47
C SER A 393 29.12 0.44 -14.38
N LEU A 394 29.40 1.67 -13.97
CA LEU A 394 30.81 2.12 -13.74
C LEU A 394 31.55 1.24 -12.72
N LYS A 395 30.82 0.58 -11.80
CA LYS A 395 31.42 -0.30 -10.79
C LYS A 395 31.90 -1.62 -11.37
N ASP A 396 31.35 -2.01 -12.52
CA ASP A 396 31.64 -3.28 -13.19
C ASP A 396 32.77 -3.16 -14.23
N LEU A 397 33.29 -1.93 -14.49
CA LEU A 397 34.39 -1.70 -15.37
C LEU A 397 35.68 -2.36 -14.83
N ALA A 398 36.48 -2.96 -15.70
CA ALA A 398 37.75 -3.56 -15.36
C ALA A 398 38.85 -2.55 -14.94
N ILE A 399 38.56 -1.25 -15.03
CA ILE A 399 39.40 -0.15 -14.54
C ILE A 399 38.53 0.87 -13.77
N ASN A 400 39.18 1.67 -12.96
CA ASN A 400 38.55 2.72 -12.15
C ASN A 400 39.33 4.03 -12.22
N GLY A 401 38.87 5.07 -11.50
CA GLY A 401 39.49 6.39 -11.52
C GLY A 401 40.98 6.40 -11.09
N LYS A 402 41.44 5.47 -10.24
CA LYS A 402 42.85 5.38 -9.85
C LYS A 402 43.72 4.88 -11.03
N ASP A 403 43.16 3.99 -11.82
CA ASP A 403 43.86 3.49 -13.02
C ASP A 403 44.02 4.62 -14.06
N LEU A 404 43.01 5.47 -14.23
CA LEU A 404 43.11 6.63 -15.13
C LEU A 404 44.16 7.64 -14.65
N ILE A 405 44.25 7.89 -13.35
CA ILE A 405 45.26 8.78 -12.76
C ILE A 405 46.68 8.20 -12.99
N ALA A 406 46.84 6.87 -12.82
CA ALA A 406 48.11 6.20 -13.06
C ALA A 406 48.58 6.31 -14.55
N GLU A 407 47.62 6.37 -15.47
CA GLU A 407 47.88 6.65 -16.90
C GLU A 407 48.02 8.18 -17.20
N GLY A 408 48.07 9.01 -16.15
CA GLY A 408 48.33 10.45 -16.27
C GLY A 408 47.09 11.30 -16.60
N ALA A 409 45.89 10.83 -16.31
CA ALA A 409 44.70 11.68 -16.37
C ALA A 409 44.66 12.63 -15.15
N ALA A 410 44.26 13.88 -15.37
CA ALA A 410 44.16 14.85 -14.28
C ALA A 410 43.02 14.50 -13.32
N PRO A 411 43.20 14.58 -11.99
CA PRO A 411 42.11 14.42 -11.04
C PRO A 411 41.05 15.47 -11.24
N GLY A 412 39.76 15.07 -11.21
CA GLY A 412 38.64 15.99 -11.33
C GLY A 412 37.46 15.43 -12.11
N LYS A 413 36.57 16.32 -12.55
CA LYS A 413 35.31 15.99 -13.23
C LYS A 413 35.52 15.17 -14.53
N GLY A 414 36.60 15.44 -15.25
CA GLY A 414 36.98 14.73 -16.50
C GLY A 414 37.18 13.22 -16.33
N LEU A 415 37.58 12.75 -15.11
CA LEU A 415 37.70 11.29 -14.86
C LEU A 415 36.34 10.58 -14.96
N GLY A 416 35.30 11.20 -14.43
CA GLY A 416 33.96 10.62 -14.50
C GLY A 416 33.44 10.57 -15.94
N GLU A 417 33.67 11.62 -16.71
CA GLU A 417 33.29 11.69 -18.14
C GLU A 417 34.03 10.65 -18.97
N MET A 418 35.34 10.44 -18.70
CA MET A 418 36.15 9.44 -19.38
C MET A 418 35.66 8.02 -19.05
N LEU A 419 35.37 7.71 -17.75
CA LEU A 419 34.81 6.43 -17.36
C LEU A 419 33.44 6.19 -18.01
N GLN A 420 32.62 7.23 -18.12
CA GLN A 420 31.31 7.14 -18.77
C GLN A 420 31.43 6.78 -20.26
N LYS A 421 32.36 7.42 -20.99
CA LYS A 421 32.62 7.09 -22.39
C LYS A 421 33.10 5.64 -22.56
N LEU A 422 33.97 5.18 -21.67
CA LEU A 422 34.46 3.78 -21.69
C LEU A 422 33.33 2.80 -21.40
N LEU A 423 32.45 3.12 -20.45
CA LEU A 423 31.25 2.33 -20.14
C LEU A 423 30.35 2.21 -21.37
N GLU A 424 30.11 3.31 -22.09
CA GLU A 424 29.29 3.30 -23.30
C GLU A 424 29.86 2.32 -24.36
N GLU A 425 31.20 2.27 -24.55
CA GLU A 425 31.86 1.29 -25.45
C GLU A 425 31.64 -0.16 -24.95
N VAL A 426 31.71 -0.38 -23.63
CA VAL A 426 31.52 -1.72 -23.04
C VAL A 426 30.04 -2.16 -23.08
N LEU A 427 29.09 -1.23 -22.91
CA LEU A 427 27.65 -1.55 -23.04
C LEU A 427 27.33 -2.01 -24.48
N GLU A 428 28.03 -1.51 -25.49
CA GLU A 428 27.93 -1.98 -26.88
C GLU A 428 28.53 -3.37 -27.04
N GLU A 429 29.80 -3.54 -26.64
CA GLU A 429 30.58 -4.74 -26.82
C GLU A 429 31.23 -5.17 -25.48
N PRO A 430 30.59 -6.08 -24.72
CA PRO A 430 31.03 -6.48 -23.37
C PRO A 430 32.44 -7.09 -23.34
N GLU A 431 32.86 -7.68 -24.43
CA GLU A 431 34.20 -8.26 -24.59
C GLU A 431 35.30 -7.20 -24.44
N ARG A 432 34.96 -5.92 -24.63
CA ARG A 432 35.87 -4.79 -24.43
C ARG A 432 36.13 -4.45 -22.96
N ASN A 433 35.45 -5.07 -22.03
CA ASN A 433 35.65 -4.85 -20.59
C ASN A 433 36.91 -5.59 -20.09
N THR A 434 38.05 -5.28 -20.69
CA THR A 434 39.35 -5.78 -20.26
C THR A 434 40.27 -4.61 -19.90
N ARG A 435 41.08 -4.79 -18.86
CA ARG A 435 42.03 -3.75 -18.43
C ARG A 435 42.89 -3.25 -19.57
N GLU A 436 43.42 -4.17 -20.39
CA GLU A 436 44.29 -3.86 -21.52
C GLU A 436 43.59 -2.96 -22.56
N TYR A 437 42.41 -3.37 -22.99
CA TYR A 437 41.63 -2.60 -23.96
C TYR A 437 41.30 -1.20 -23.41
N LEU A 438 40.75 -1.11 -22.21
CA LEU A 438 40.32 0.14 -21.63
C LEU A 438 41.46 1.13 -21.41
N LEU A 439 42.62 0.68 -20.94
CA LEU A 439 43.81 1.53 -20.82
C LEU A 439 44.32 2.01 -22.19
N SER A 440 44.27 1.17 -23.24
CA SER A 440 44.62 1.58 -24.59
C SER A 440 43.69 2.71 -25.10
N ARG A 441 42.41 2.64 -24.77
CA ARG A 441 41.41 3.67 -25.11
C ARG A 441 41.65 4.99 -24.35
N VAL A 442 42.04 4.91 -23.08
CA VAL A 442 42.40 6.09 -22.26
C VAL A 442 43.54 6.85 -22.92
N LYS A 443 44.63 6.14 -23.38
CA LYS A 443 45.75 6.77 -24.08
C LYS A 443 45.32 7.52 -25.34
N LYS A 444 44.47 6.88 -26.16
CA LYS A 444 43.94 7.49 -27.39
C LYS A 444 43.05 8.68 -27.13
N MET A 445 42.23 8.67 -26.03
CA MET A 445 41.40 9.80 -25.66
C MET A 445 42.24 11.02 -25.28
N LYS A 446 43.36 10.83 -24.61
CA LYS A 446 44.29 11.88 -24.19
C LYS A 446 45.11 12.48 -25.37
N GLU A 447 45.40 11.68 -26.42
CA GLU A 447 46.09 12.16 -27.62
C GLU A 447 45.20 13.08 -28.47
N ASN A 448 43.88 13.01 -28.29
CA ASN A 448 42.87 13.80 -29.03
C ASN A 448 42.32 15.01 -28.26
N GLU A 449 42.77 15.22 -27.00
CA GLU A 449 42.49 16.43 -26.18
C GLU A 449 43.70 17.39 -26.31
#